data_30188853da780c9b6a54b49c5cbc08bf
#
_entry.id   30188853da780c9b6a54b49c5cbc08bf
#
_cell.length_a   1.000
_cell.length_b   1.000
_cell.length_c   1.000
_cell.angle_alpha   90.00
_cell.angle_beta   90.00
_cell.angle_gamma   90.00
#
_symmetry.space_group_name_H-M   'P 1'
#
loop_
_entity.id
_entity.type
_entity.pdbx_description
1 polymer ?
#
loop_
_entity_poly.entity_id
_entity_poly.type
_entity_poly.pdbx_seq_one_letter_code
_entity_poly.pdbx_strand_id
1 'polypeptide(L)'
;MDKLDRYRAFVKVAEMGSFVKASLALGMPRASVSAAIAQLETDTGTRLLHRTTRQVQLTPDGQRLLQRVVGLLDEARQIDRLFKDGDEQVRGTLKVNLPSRIARRMLAPALPAFLRSYPHMRLQVGSTDRPIDLVQEGVDCAVRIGMLSDSSLVVRPLGRIALINCAGPAYLQQRAVPRHPDELRTHGHVAVGYVASASGREAPWEYLENGQRSEFVLPSLVAVDNAESYIAACQAGVGPVSYTHLTLPTKR
;
A
#
# COMPACT_ATOMS: atom_id res chain seq x y z
N MET A 1 -16.51 -11.93 -29.86
CA MET A 1 -15.86 -11.36 -28.67
C MET A 1 -14.48 -10.91 -29.06
N ASP A 2 -14.19 -9.63 -28.93
CA ASP A 2 -12.89 -9.08 -29.30
C ASP A 2 -11.78 -9.44 -28.30
N LYS A 3 -10.55 -9.02 -28.56
CA LYS A 3 -9.41 -9.36 -27.71
C LYS A 3 -9.47 -8.66 -26.34
N LEU A 4 -9.98 -7.42 -26.29
CA LEU A 4 -10.13 -6.68 -25.03
C LEU A 4 -11.23 -7.31 -24.16
N ASP A 5 -12.32 -7.79 -24.75
CA ASP A 5 -13.37 -8.49 -24.00
C ASP A 5 -12.87 -9.80 -23.40
N ARG A 6 -12.01 -10.54 -24.13
CA ARG A 6 -11.36 -11.75 -23.60
C ARG A 6 -10.45 -11.42 -22.40
N TYR A 7 -9.73 -10.31 -22.48
CA TYR A 7 -8.92 -9.81 -21.37
C TYR A 7 -9.79 -9.39 -20.18
N ARG A 8 -10.92 -8.69 -20.41
CA ARG A 8 -11.89 -8.34 -19.34
C ARG A 8 -12.43 -9.60 -18.66
N ALA A 9 -12.78 -10.62 -19.44
CA ALA A 9 -13.24 -11.90 -18.91
C ALA A 9 -12.16 -12.58 -18.05
N PHE A 10 -10.91 -12.60 -18.52
CA PHE A 10 -9.78 -13.16 -17.80
C PHE A 10 -9.53 -12.45 -16.47
N VAL A 11 -9.43 -11.12 -16.47
CA VAL A 11 -9.24 -10.33 -15.23
C VAL A 11 -10.37 -10.62 -14.25
N LYS A 12 -11.63 -10.63 -14.71
CA LYS A 12 -12.76 -10.86 -13.81
C LYS A 12 -12.82 -12.27 -13.22
N VAL A 13 -12.41 -13.29 -13.98
CA VAL A 13 -12.28 -14.67 -13.48
C VAL A 13 -11.15 -14.77 -12.47
N ALA A 14 -10.02 -14.11 -12.71
CA ALA A 14 -8.89 -14.08 -11.79
C ALA A 14 -9.24 -13.39 -10.46
N GLU A 15 -9.91 -12.23 -10.51
CA GLU A 15 -10.35 -11.49 -9.32
C GLU A 15 -11.33 -12.28 -8.45
N MET A 16 -12.28 -12.97 -9.08
CA MET A 16 -13.37 -13.64 -8.37
C MET A 16 -13.11 -15.10 -8.02
N GLY A 17 -12.02 -15.67 -8.57
CA GLY A 17 -11.70 -17.10 -8.39
C GLY A 17 -12.81 -18.05 -8.86
N SER A 18 -13.75 -17.57 -9.71
CA SER A 18 -14.96 -18.30 -10.08
C SER A 18 -15.52 -17.84 -11.43
N PHE A 19 -15.71 -18.79 -12.34
CA PHE A 19 -16.37 -18.52 -13.62
C PHE A 19 -17.84 -18.09 -13.46
N VAL A 20 -18.54 -18.61 -12.47
CA VAL A 20 -19.93 -18.25 -12.19
C VAL A 20 -20.04 -16.81 -11.69
N LYS A 21 -19.24 -16.44 -10.70
CA LYS A 21 -19.25 -15.08 -10.17
C LYS A 21 -18.82 -14.07 -11.24
N ALA A 22 -17.80 -14.41 -12.05
CA ALA A 22 -17.33 -13.56 -13.14
C ALA A 22 -18.40 -13.38 -14.23
N SER A 23 -19.14 -14.44 -14.60
CA SER A 23 -20.21 -14.36 -15.59
C SER A 23 -21.35 -13.44 -15.14
N LEU A 24 -21.74 -13.51 -13.88
CA LEU A 24 -22.75 -12.61 -13.29
C LEU A 24 -22.26 -11.15 -13.29
N ALA A 25 -21.01 -10.92 -12.89
CA ALA A 25 -20.44 -9.57 -12.84
C ALA A 25 -20.25 -8.93 -14.22
N LEU A 26 -20.04 -9.75 -15.26
CA LEU A 26 -19.90 -9.29 -16.66
C LEU A 26 -21.22 -9.24 -17.41
N GLY A 27 -22.33 -9.72 -16.84
CA GLY A 27 -23.60 -9.86 -17.55
C GLY A 27 -23.54 -10.82 -18.74
N MET A 28 -22.65 -11.83 -18.69
CA MET A 28 -22.40 -12.74 -19.81
C MET A 28 -22.73 -14.20 -19.41
N PRO A 29 -23.15 -15.04 -20.37
CA PRO A 29 -23.31 -16.47 -20.11
C PRO A 29 -21.98 -17.11 -19.69
N ARG A 30 -22.02 -18.02 -18.71
CA ARG A 30 -20.83 -18.75 -18.23
C ARG A 30 -20.07 -19.43 -19.38
N ALA A 31 -20.79 -19.99 -20.35
CA ALA A 31 -20.18 -20.62 -21.52
C ALA A 31 -19.33 -19.65 -22.34
N SER A 32 -19.80 -18.40 -22.50
CA SER A 32 -19.07 -17.34 -23.20
C SER A 32 -17.80 -16.93 -22.47
N VAL A 33 -17.87 -16.80 -21.15
CA VAL A 33 -16.69 -16.51 -20.32
C VAL A 33 -15.68 -17.66 -20.41
N SER A 34 -16.14 -18.91 -20.35
CA SER A 34 -15.27 -20.09 -20.47
C SER A 34 -14.61 -20.19 -21.86
N ALA A 35 -15.36 -19.92 -22.92
CA ALA A 35 -14.83 -19.89 -24.29
C ALA A 35 -13.79 -18.78 -24.49
N ALA A 36 -14.04 -17.61 -23.87
CA ALA A 36 -13.10 -16.49 -23.88
C ALA A 36 -11.74 -16.84 -23.31
N ILE A 37 -11.74 -17.50 -22.14
CA ILE A 37 -10.50 -17.93 -21.49
C ILE A 37 -9.82 -19.02 -22.32
N ALA A 38 -10.56 -20.00 -22.82
CA ALA A 38 -10.01 -21.07 -23.64
C ALA A 38 -9.33 -20.51 -24.90
N GLN A 39 -9.99 -19.54 -25.58
CA GLN A 39 -9.40 -18.87 -26.75
C GLN A 39 -8.15 -18.08 -26.36
N LEU A 40 -8.14 -17.40 -25.21
CA LEU A 40 -6.99 -16.65 -24.75
C LEU A 40 -5.80 -17.58 -24.42
N GLU A 41 -6.05 -18.74 -23.82
CA GLU A 41 -5.03 -19.78 -23.56
C GLU A 41 -4.49 -20.36 -24.88
N THR A 42 -5.36 -20.52 -25.89
CA THR A 42 -4.94 -20.93 -27.24
C THR A 42 -4.08 -19.88 -27.91
N ASP A 43 -4.48 -18.61 -27.86
CA ASP A 43 -3.76 -17.49 -28.48
C ASP A 43 -2.37 -17.27 -27.84
N THR A 44 -2.23 -17.56 -26.55
CA THR A 44 -0.97 -17.41 -25.82
C THR A 44 -0.12 -18.69 -25.79
N GLY A 45 -0.67 -19.83 -26.19
CA GLY A 45 0.00 -21.12 -26.18
C GLY A 45 0.27 -21.68 -24.79
N THR A 46 -0.31 -21.10 -23.75
CA THR A 46 -0.08 -21.53 -22.36
C THR A 46 -1.38 -21.52 -21.54
N ARG A 47 -1.41 -22.34 -20.49
CA ARG A 47 -2.52 -22.29 -19.52
C ARG A 47 -2.34 -21.10 -18.58
N LEU A 48 -3.38 -20.31 -18.44
CA LEU A 48 -3.42 -19.12 -17.61
C LEU A 48 -4.09 -19.39 -16.25
N LEU A 49 -4.97 -20.41 -16.21
CA LEU A 49 -5.71 -20.76 -15.02
C LEU A 49 -5.60 -22.26 -14.70
N HIS A 50 -5.36 -22.57 -13.44
CA HIS A 50 -5.58 -23.90 -12.88
C HIS A 50 -7.06 -24.03 -12.50
N ARG A 51 -7.74 -24.99 -13.13
CA ARG A 51 -9.15 -25.28 -12.86
C ARG A 51 -9.23 -26.50 -11.95
N THR A 52 -9.62 -26.32 -10.71
CA THR A 52 -10.09 -27.40 -9.85
C THR A 52 -11.59 -27.33 -9.71
N THR A 53 -12.23 -28.39 -9.28
CA THR A 53 -13.70 -28.43 -9.09
C THR A 53 -14.18 -27.44 -8.03
N ARG A 54 -13.30 -26.91 -7.18
CA ARG A 54 -13.64 -26.01 -6.08
C ARG A 54 -13.06 -24.59 -6.19
N GLN A 55 -11.98 -24.38 -6.94
CA GLN A 55 -11.33 -23.08 -7.04
C GLN A 55 -10.66 -22.88 -8.40
N VAL A 56 -10.59 -21.62 -8.82
CA VAL A 56 -9.82 -21.17 -9.98
C VAL A 56 -8.63 -20.39 -9.45
N GLN A 57 -7.42 -20.78 -9.83
CA GLN A 57 -6.18 -20.13 -9.45
C GLN A 57 -5.37 -19.75 -10.69
N LEU A 58 -4.60 -18.68 -10.61
CA LEU A 58 -3.68 -18.27 -11.68
C LEU A 58 -2.49 -19.22 -11.77
N THR A 59 -2.05 -19.50 -12.99
CA THR A 59 -0.72 -20.05 -13.24
C THR A 59 0.33 -18.93 -13.14
N PRO A 60 1.64 -19.24 -13.08
CA PRO A 60 2.69 -18.20 -13.18
C PRO A 60 2.56 -17.34 -14.44
N ASP A 61 2.21 -17.93 -15.59
CA ASP A 61 1.97 -17.21 -16.82
C ASP A 61 0.68 -16.38 -16.77
N GLY A 62 -0.37 -16.92 -16.13
CA GLY A 62 -1.60 -16.17 -15.84
C GLY A 62 -1.33 -14.93 -14.98
N GLN A 63 -0.46 -15.04 -14.00
CA GLN A 63 -0.09 -13.92 -13.14
C GLN A 63 0.68 -12.84 -13.90
N ARG A 64 1.64 -13.24 -14.76
CA ARG A 64 2.36 -12.33 -15.66
C ARG A 64 1.42 -11.61 -16.62
N LEU A 65 0.47 -12.35 -17.21
CA LEU A 65 -0.52 -11.77 -18.11
C LEU A 65 -1.44 -10.79 -17.38
N LEU A 66 -1.93 -11.15 -16.19
CA LEU A 66 -2.82 -10.30 -15.40
C LEU A 66 -2.21 -8.92 -15.14
N GLN A 67 -0.95 -8.87 -14.72
CA GLN A 67 -0.22 -7.61 -14.47
C GLN A 67 -0.19 -6.69 -15.71
N ARG A 68 -0.05 -7.26 -16.92
CA ARG A 68 0.00 -6.47 -18.15
C ARG A 68 -1.39 -6.07 -18.65
N VAL A 69 -2.34 -6.96 -18.51
CA VAL A 69 -3.70 -6.76 -19.03
C VAL A 69 -4.47 -5.72 -18.23
N VAL A 70 -4.29 -5.65 -16.92
CA VAL A 70 -4.91 -4.61 -16.09
C VAL A 70 -4.51 -3.22 -16.59
N GLY A 71 -3.22 -2.96 -16.80
CA GLY A 71 -2.74 -1.69 -17.35
C GLY A 71 -3.28 -1.39 -18.73
N LEU A 72 -3.32 -2.39 -19.64
CA LEU A 72 -3.86 -2.24 -20.99
C LEU A 72 -5.35 -1.88 -20.99
N LEU A 73 -6.15 -2.50 -20.13
CA LEU A 73 -7.58 -2.20 -20.02
C LEU A 73 -7.84 -0.81 -19.45
N ASP A 74 -6.97 -0.34 -18.54
CA ASP A 74 -7.06 1.02 -18.02
C ASP A 74 -6.69 2.06 -19.08
N GLU A 75 -5.65 1.79 -19.88
CA GLU A 75 -5.28 2.63 -21.02
C GLU A 75 -6.42 2.71 -22.06
N ALA A 76 -7.02 1.56 -22.41
CA ALA A 76 -8.18 1.53 -23.31
C ALA A 76 -9.35 2.36 -22.79
N ARG A 77 -9.65 2.28 -21.48
CA ARG A 77 -10.67 3.13 -20.84
C ARG A 77 -10.32 4.62 -20.88
N GLN A 78 -9.05 4.98 -20.76
CA GLN A 78 -8.60 6.37 -20.87
C GLN A 78 -8.82 6.89 -22.30
N ILE A 79 -8.51 6.08 -23.31
CA ILE A 79 -8.77 6.43 -24.73
C ILE A 79 -10.26 6.65 -24.96
N ASP A 80 -11.13 5.76 -24.46
CA ASP A 80 -12.58 5.90 -24.57
C ASP A 80 -13.11 7.20 -23.92
N ARG A 81 -12.37 7.75 -22.96
CA ARG A 81 -12.70 9.00 -22.25
C ARG A 81 -12.18 10.25 -22.95
N LEU A 82 -11.14 10.15 -23.79
CA LEU A 82 -10.52 11.31 -24.46
C LEU A 82 -11.51 12.11 -25.33
N PHE A 83 -12.58 11.48 -25.83
CA PHE A 83 -13.54 12.10 -26.74
C PHE A 83 -14.94 12.27 -26.12
N LYS A 84 -15.07 11.98 -24.83
CA LYS A 84 -16.30 12.23 -24.08
C LYS A 84 -16.19 13.58 -23.37
N ASP A 85 -16.30 14.65 -24.15
CA ASP A 85 -16.54 15.99 -23.63
C ASP A 85 -17.96 16.04 -23.05
N GLY A 86 -18.10 15.84 -21.79
CA GLY A 86 -19.35 15.94 -21.08
C GLY A 86 -19.16 15.47 -19.64
N ASP A 87 -19.63 16.25 -18.74
CA ASP A 87 -19.75 16.18 -17.30
C ASP A 87 -19.99 14.75 -16.71
N GLU A 88 -19.21 13.75 -17.15
CA GLU A 88 -19.21 12.42 -16.52
C GLU A 88 -18.55 12.55 -15.16
N GLN A 89 -19.37 12.84 -14.17
CA GLN A 89 -18.96 12.83 -12.78
C GLN A 89 -18.17 11.56 -12.49
N VAL A 90 -16.93 11.74 -12.04
CA VAL A 90 -16.04 10.64 -11.65
C VAL A 90 -16.80 9.76 -10.67
N ARG A 91 -17.02 8.49 -11.03
CA ARG A 91 -17.80 7.53 -10.25
C ARG A 91 -17.10 6.20 -10.14
N GLY A 92 -17.36 5.48 -9.07
CA GLY A 92 -16.80 4.15 -8.84
C GLY A 92 -16.22 4.00 -7.44
N THR A 93 -15.49 2.92 -7.22
CA THR A 93 -14.79 2.67 -5.96
C THR A 93 -13.30 2.82 -6.18
N LEU A 94 -12.65 3.68 -5.39
CA LEU A 94 -11.20 3.83 -5.34
C LEU A 94 -10.70 3.17 -4.05
N LYS A 95 -9.86 2.15 -4.20
CA LYS A 95 -9.24 1.44 -3.08
C LYS A 95 -7.82 1.95 -2.86
N VAL A 96 -7.57 2.55 -1.73
CA VAL A 96 -6.26 3.09 -1.37
C VAL A 96 -5.73 2.43 -0.11
N ASN A 97 -4.40 2.26 -0.05
CA ASN A 97 -3.73 1.79 1.15
C ASN A 97 -2.61 2.75 1.53
N LEU A 98 -2.55 3.14 2.80
CA LEU A 98 -1.57 4.11 3.29
C LEU A 98 -1.21 3.85 4.75
N PRO A 99 -0.04 4.35 5.22
CA PRO A 99 0.35 4.21 6.62
C PRO A 99 -0.70 4.82 7.55
N SER A 100 -0.92 4.18 8.69
CA SER A 100 -1.93 4.53 9.69
C SER A 100 -1.89 6.01 10.09
N ARG A 101 -0.68 6.53 10.26
CA ARG A 101 -0.48 7.94 10.61
C ARG A 101 -0.89 8.90 9.49
N ILE A 102 -0.57 8.57 8.23
CA ILE A 102 -0.97 9.36 7.06
C ILE A 102 -2.49 9.32 6.91
N ALA A 103 -3.10 8.14 7.05
CA ALA A 103 -4.55 7.98 7.01
C ALA A 103 -5.24 8.91 8.02
N ARG A 104 -4.79 8.86 9.27
CA ARG A 104 -5.40 9.63 10.35
C ARG A 104 -5.15 11.13 10.26
N ARG A 105 -3.91 11.55 9.95
CA ARG A 105 -3.48 12.97 10.10
C ARG A 105 -3.62 13.78 8.83
N MET A 106 -3.61 13.14 7.67
CA MET A 106 -3.64 13.81 6.37
C MET A 106 -4.89 13.46 5.56
N LEU A 107 -5.19 12.16 5.39
CA LEU A 107 -6.32 11.76 4.57
C LEU A 107 -7.67 12.09 5.25
N ALA A 108 -7.87 11.65 6.48
CA ALA A 108 -9.16 11.79 7.16
C ALA A 108 -9.67 13.24 7.21
N PRO A 109 -8.85 14.27 7.52
CA PRO A 109 -9.29 15.67 7.45
C PRO A 109 -9.63 16.15 6.04
N ALA A 110 -9.05 15.55 5.00
CA ALA A 110 -9.29 15.92 3.60
C ALA A 110 -10.52 15.23 2.99
N LEU A 111 -10.99 14.12 3.58
CA LEU A 111 -12.12 13.34 3.06
C LEU A 111 -13.40 14.17 2.83
N PRO A 112 -13.84 15.06 3.73
CA PRO A 112 -15.08 15.82 3.49
C PRO A 112 -15.01 16.70 2.24
N ALA A 113 -13.84 17.30 1.95
CA ALA A 113 -13.66 18.11 0.75
C ALA A 113 -13.61 17.22 -0.50
N PHE A 114 -12.90 16.11 -0.45
CA PHE A 114 -12.82 15.14 -1.54
C PHE A 114 -14.20 14.59 -1.91
N LEU A 115 -15.00 14.15 -0.93
CA LEU A 115 -16.33 13.58 -1.20
C LEU A 115 -17.33 14.61 -1.72
N ARG A 116 -17.19 15.90 -1.36
CA ARG A 116 -17.97 16.97 -1.99
C ARG A 116 -17.59 17.18 -3.45
N SER A 117 -16.29 17.10 -3.77
CA SER A 117 -15.82 17.26 -5.15
C SER A 117 -16.14 16.04 -6.03
N TYR A 118 -16.27 14.86 -5.43
CA TYR A 118 -16.51 13.60 -6.13
C TYR A 118 -17.67 12.82 -5.48
N PRO A 119 -18.92 13.31 -5.58
CA PRO A 119 -20.06 12.76 -4.82
C PRO A 119 -20.45 11.33 -5.22
N HIS A 120 -20.03 10.87 -6.41
CA HIS A 120 -20.31 9.53 -6.91
C HIS A 120 -19.12 8.55 -6.73
N MET A 121 -18.09 9.01 -6.04
CA MET A 121 -16.94 8.15 -5.69
C MET A 121 -17.15 7.49 -4.32
N ARG A 122 -16.90 6.19 -4.27
CA ARG A 122 -16.74 5.44 -3.02
C ARG A 122 -15.25 5.25 -2.76
N LEU A 123 -14.78 5.65 -1.60
CA LEU A 123 -13.41 5.43 -1.19
C LEU A 123 -13.34 4.26 -0.20
N GLN A 124 -12.50 3.27 -0.50
CA GLN A 124 -12.10 2.21 0.43
C GLN A 124 -10.67 2.48 0.91
N VAL A 125 -10.52 2.71 2.21
CA VAL A 125 -9.23 3.06 2.80
C VAL A 125 -8.72 1.89 3.63
N GLY A 126 -7.66 1.24 3.17
CA GLY A 126 -6.85 0.33 3.96
C GLY A 126 -5.76 1.11 4.69
N SER A 127 -5.47 0.72 5.92
CA SER A 127 -4.46 1.40 6.72
C SER A 127 -3.51 0.38 7.34
N THR A 128 -2.29 0.31 6.78
CA THR A 128 -1.22 -0.54 7.29
C THR A 128 0.15 0.04 6.98
N ASP A 129 1.07 -0.09 7.92
CA ASP A 129 2.44 0.35 7.76
C ASP A 129 3.32 -0.74 7.10
N ARG A 130 2.80 -1.97 7.00
CA ARG A 130 3.47 -3.09 6.34
C ARG A 130 3.37 -2.98 4.82
N PRO A 131 4.39 -3.45 4.08
CA PRO A 131 4.26 -3.67 2.64
C PRO A 131 3.10 -4.63 2.32
N ILE A 132 2.34 -4.31 1.29
CA ILE A 132 1.25 -5.14 0.78
C ILE A 132 1.47 -5.42 -0.71
N ASP A 133 0.95 -6.53 -1.19
CA ASP A 133 0.86 -6.79 -2.63
C ASP A 133 -0.40 -6.11 -3.18
N LEU A 134 -0.20 -5.01 -3.93
CA LEU A 134 -1.31 -4.21 -4.46
C LEU A 134 -2.22 -5.01 -5.40
N VAL A 135 -1.62 -5.93 -6.15
CA VAL A 135 -2.37 -6.75 -7.13
C VAL A 135 -3.20 -7.80 -6.41
N GLN A 136 -2.62 -8.51 -5.45
CA GLN A 136 -3.32 -9.55 -4.69
C GLN A 136 -4.45 -8.97 -3.84
N GLU A 137 -4.23 -7.80 -3.24
CA GLU A 137 -5.23 -7.14 -2.41
C GLU A 137 -6.23 -6.28 -3.21
N GLY A 138 -6.01 -6.17 -4.53
CA GLY A 138 -6.87 -5.40 -5.43
C GLY A 138 -6.93 -3.93 -5.04
N VAL A 139 -5.78 -3.34 -4.65
CA VAL A 139 -5.63 -1.94 -4.27
C VAL A 139 -5.21 -1.13 -5.48
N ASP A 140 -5.91 -0.03 -5.77
CA ASP A 140 -5.64 0.80 -6.95
C ASP A 140 -4.38 1.66 -6.76
N CYS A 141 -4.15 2.16 -5.54
CA CYS A 141 -2.92 2.88 -5.22
C CYS A 141 -2.54 2.75 -3.74
N ALA A 142 -1.25 2.87 -3.46
CA ALA A 142 -0.75 2.92 -2.09
C ALA A 142 0.22 4.08 -1.87
N VAL A 143 0.14 4.68 -0.69
CA VAL A 143 1.16 5.62 -0.20
C VAL A 143 2.13 4.87 0.68
N ARG A 144 3.43 5.09 0.49
CA ARG A 144 4.48 4.46 1.30
C ARG A 144 5.54 5.48 1.69
N ILE A 145 6.16 5.25 2.83
CA ILE A 145 7.28 6.04 3.34
C ILE A 145 8.55 5.19 3.21
N GLY A 146 9.63 5.79 2.74
CA GLY A 146 10.93 5.14 2.59
C GLY A 146 11.39 5.03 1.15
N MET A 147 12.50 4.30 0.96
CA MET A 147 13.01 3.94 -0.35
C MET A 147 12.21 2.75 -0.88
N LEU A 148 11.73 2.86 -2.09
CA LEU A 148 11.07 1.75 -2.76
C LEU A 148 12.14 0.89 -3.45
N SER A 149 12.06 -0.42 -3.26
CA SER A 149 12.83 -1.37 -4.05
C SER A 149 12.31 -1.40 -5.49
N ASP A 150 13.15 -1.84 -6.42
CA ASP A 150 12.78 -2.02 -7.81
C ASP A 150 11.49 -2.85 -7.93
N SER A 151 10.48 -2.24 -8.54
CA SER A 151 9.19 -2.88 -8.77
C SER A 151 8.65 -2.48 -10.14
N SER A 152 7.74 -3.27 -10.68
CA SER A 152 7.02 -2.95 -11.93
C SER A 152 5.94 -1.89 -11.75
N LEU A 153 5.80 -1.33 -10.55
CA LEU A 153 4.79 -0.33 -10.22
C LEU A 153 5.24 1.06 -10.62
N VAL A 154 4.30 1.87 -11.08
CA VAL A 154 4.55 3.30 -11.33
C VAL A 154 4.61 4.03 -9.98
N VAL A 155 5.73 4.71 -9.74
CA VAL A 155 5.98 5.45 -8.51
C VAL A 155 5.98 6.94 -8.77
N ARG A 156 5.27 7.69 -7.93
CA ARG A 156 5.25 9.16 -7.94
C ARG A 156 5.64 9.71 -6.56
N PRO A 157 6.71 10.49 -6.44
CA PRO A 157 7.08 11.12 -5.18
C PRO A 157 6.03 12.18 -4.80
N LEU A 158 5.52 12.10 -3.56
CA LEU A 158 4.54 13.04 -3.01
C LEU A 158 5.19 14.12 -2.14
N GLY A 159 6.37 13.86 -1.59
CA GLY A 159 7.06 14.79 -0.71
C GLY A 159 8.19 14.12 0.07
N ARG A 160 8.72 14.88 1.03
CA ARG A 160 9.75 14.41 1.97
C ARG A 160 9.25 14.59 3.40
N ILE A 161 9.58 13.65 4.26
CA ILE A 161 9.22 13.64 5.67
C ILE A 161 10.50 13.57 6.47
N ALA A 162 10.65 14.44 7.48
CA ALA A 162 11.79 14.42 8.36
C ALA A 162 11.73 13.22 9.32
N LEU A 163 12.86 12.55 9.49
CA LEU A 163 13.06 11.60 10.56
C LEU A 163 13.53 12.36 11.79
N ILE A 164 12.92 12.14 12.93
CA ILE A 164 13.31 12.72 14.22
C ILE A 164 13.50 11.64 15.27
N ASN A 165 14.45 11.87 16.15
CA ASN A 165 14.67 11.05 17.33
C ASN A 165 14.06 11.76 18.52
N CYS A 166 13.17 11.09 19.26
CA CYS A 166 12.48 11.69 20.39
C CYS A 166 12.17 10.68 21.49
N ALA A 167 11.90 11.20 22.67
CA ALA A 167 11.44 10.41 23.81
C ALA A 167 10.35 11.17 24.55
N GLY A 168 9.47 10.45 25.23
CA GLY A 168 8.44 11.04 26.07
C GLY A 168 9.01 11.70 27.34
N PRO A 169 8.36 12.76 27.85
CA PRO A 169 8.82 13.43 29.07
C PRO A 169 8.97 12.48 30.26
N ALA A 170 8.06 11.54 30.45
CA ALA A 170 8.12 10.55 31.53
C ALA A 170 9.36 9.66 31.45
N TYR A 171 9.82 9.33 30.26
CA TYR A 171 11.07 8.59 30.07
C TYR A 171 12.29 9.44 30.47
N LEU A 172 12.32 10.71 30.02
CA LEU A 172 13.44 11.62 30.27
C LEU A 172 13.55 12.07 31.74
N GLN A 173 12.47 11.97 32.53
CA GLN A 173 12.51 12.17 33.98
C GLN A 173 13.26 11.05 34.72
N GLN A 174 13.28 9.86 34.16
CA GLN A 174 13.90 8.67 34.74
C GLN A 174 15.30 8.40 34.19
N ARG A 175 15.65 8.98 33.07
CA ARG A 175 16.92 8.76 32.38
C ARG A 175 17.53 10.09 31.94
N ALA A 176 18.84 10.17 31.92
CA ALA A 176 19.54 11.35 31.43
C ALA A 176 19.18 11.60 29.94
N VAL A 177 19.06 12.86 29.57
CA VAL A 177 18.84 13.25 28.16
C VAL A 177 20.12 13.01 27.37
N PRO A 178 20.15 12.10 26.40
CA PRO A 178 21.34 11.86 25.60
C PRO A 178 21.63 13.09 24.71
N ARG A 179 22.89 13.50 24.70
CA ARG A 179 23.39 14.64 23.89
C ARG A 179 24.02 14.16 22.58
N HIS A 180 24.44 12.90 22.54
CA HIS A 180 25.02 12.24 21.39
C HIS A 180 24.36 10.87 21.17
N PRO A 181 24.21 10.40 19.92
CA PRO A 181 23.62 9.08 19.66
C PRO A 181 24.30 7.93 20.38
N ASP A 182 25.63 7.97 20.58
CA ASP A 182 26.37 6.94 21.31
C ASP A 182 25.95 6.81 22.78
N GLU A 183 25.48 7.89 23.39
CA GLU A 183 25.00 7.87 24.78
C GLU A 183 23.75 7.01 24.93
N LEU A 184 22.97 6.82 23.86
CA LEU A 184 21.86 5.86 23.88
C LEU A 184 22.32 4.44 24.19
N ARG A 185 23.50 4.05 23.69
CA ARG A 185 24.07 2.73 23.96
C ARG A 185 24.82 2.69 25.28
N THR A 186 25.69 3.67 25.51
CA THR A 186 26.61 3.68 26.70
C THR A 186 25.87 3.92 27.99
N HIS A 187 24.76 4.66 27.96
CA HIS A 187 23.92 4.90 29.16
C HIS A 187 22.77 3.89 29.29
N GLY A 188 22.78 2.81 28.50
CA GLY A 188 21.81 1.72 28.60
C GLY A 188 20.37 2.12 28.33
N HIS A 189 20.16 3.01 27.36
CA HIS A 189 18.82 3.32 26.90
C HIS A 189 18.21 2.14 26.16
N VAL A 190 16.91 1.94 26.35
CA VAL A 190 16.12 0.89 25.69
C VAL A 190 15.04 1.57 24.87
N ALA A 191 15.06 1.33 23.56
CA ALA A 191 14.12 1.94 22.62
C ALA A 191 12.78 1.20 22.57
N VAL A 192 11.80 1.83 21.94
CA VAL A 192 10.67 1.09 21.38
C VAL A 192 11.13 0.53 20.04
N GLY A 193 11.00 -0.77 19.81
CA GLY A 193 11.33 -1.43 18.56
C GLY A 193 10.25 -1.17 17.51
N TYR A 194 10.65 -1.10 16.23
CA TYR A 194 9.71 -0.96 15.11
C TYR A 194 9.89 -2.08 14.09
N VAL A 195 8.86 -2.88 13.88
CA VAL A 195 8.86 -4.03 12.95
C VAL A 195 8.11 -3.66 11.68
N ALA A 196 8.79 -3.05 10.72
CA ALA A 196 8.18 -2.60 9.45
C ALA A 196 8.15 -3.68 8.37
N SER A 197 8.93 -4.74 8.50
CA SER A 197 9.14 -5.74 7.46
C SER A 197 8.39 -7.05 7.70
N ALA A 198 8.09 -7.76 6.62
CA ALA A 198 7.56 -9.12 6.68
C ALA A 198 8.53 -10.13 7.35
N SER A 199 9.82 -9.78 7.46
CA SER A 199 10.84 -10.61 8.11
C SER A 199 10.74 -10.65 9.64
N GLY A 200 9.90 -9.81 10.26
CA GLY A 200 9.79 -9.70 11.71
C GLY A 200 11.01 -9.05 12.40
N ARG A 201 11.96 -8.54 11.63
CA ARG A 201 13.14 -7.86 12.19
C ARG A 201 12.80 -6.41 12.55
N GLU A 202 13.30 -5.97 13.68
CA GLU A 202 13.22 -4.57 14.09
C GLU A 202 14.11 -3.69 13.20
N ALA A 203 13.60 -2.50 12.88
CA ALA A 203 14.37 -1.50 12.17
C ALA A 203 15.50 -0.97 13.07
N PRO A 204 16.70 -0.70 12.50
CA PRO A 204 17.76 -0.08 13.25
C PRO A 204 17.39 1.35 13.68
N TRP A 205 18.04 1.83 14.70
CA TRP A 205 17.97 3.24 15.11
C TRP A 205 18.74 4.10 14.11
N GLU A 206 18.05 5.02 13.49
CA GLU A 206 18.63 5.90 12.47
C GLU A 206 18.87 7.30 13.03
N TYR A 207 19.99 7.93 12.64
CA TYR A 207 20.32 9.30 13.00
C TYR A 207 21.17 9.96 11.92
N LEU A 208 21.31 11.28 12.01
CA LEU A 208 22.20 12.05 11.15
C LEU A 208 23.44 12.47 11.93
N GLU A 209 24.61 12.15 11.38
CA GLU A 209 25.89 12.58 11.90
C GLU A 209 26.66 13.30 10.77
N ASN A 210 27.00 14.55 10.97
CA ASN A 210 27.68 15.40 9.97
C ASN A 210 26.96 15.40 8.59
N GLY A 211 25.62 15.30 8.60
CA GLY A 211 24.81 15.26 7.39
C GLY A 211 24.73 13.90 6.69
N GLN A 212 25.40 12.89 7.22
CA GLN A 212 25.34 11.51 6.76
C GLN A 212 24.39 10.68 7.63
N ARG A 213 23.63 9.80 6.99
CA ARG A 213 22.77 8.85 7.69
C ARG A 213 23.63 7.74 8.27
N SER A 214 23.47 7.54 9.55
CA SER A 214 24.10 6.47 10.31
C SER A 214 23.03 5.66 11.05
N GLU A 215 23.34 4.41 11.37
CA GLU A 215 22.40 3.52 12.04
C GLU A 215 23.12 2.59 13.04
N PHE A 216 22.42 2.18 14.07
CA PHE A 216 22.85 1.12 14.99
C PHE A 216 21.65 0.42 15.62
N VAL A 217 21.90 -0.76 16.19
CA VAL A 217 20.85 -1.50 16.89
C VAL A 217 20.80 -1.06 18.36
N LEU A 218 19.61 -0.63 18.80
CA LEU A 218 19.29 -0.43 20.21
C LEU A 218 18.48 -1.61 20.73
N PRO A 219 18.70 -2.06 21.99
CA PRO A 219 17.81 -3.03 22.60
C PRO A 219 16.41 -2.46 22.74
N SER A 220 15.40 -3.31 22.59
CA SER A 220 14.00 -2.99 22.81
C SER A 220 13.35 -3.99 23.75
N LEU A 221 12.39 -3.55 24.57
CA LEU A 221 11.53 -4.43 25.39
C LEU A 221 10.14 -4.55 24.81
N VAL A 222 9.74 -3.61 23.96
CA VAL A 222 8.46 -3.57 23.27
C VAL A 222 8.73 -3.25 21.82
N ALA A 223 8.26 -4.10 20.93
CA ALA A 223 8.29 -3.87 19.48
C ALA A 223 6.87 -3.76 18.94
N VAL A 224 6.65 -2.81 18.04
CA VAL A 224 5.37 -2.52 17.40
C VAL A 224 5.51 -2.47 15.90
N ASP A 225 4.40 -2.61 15.17
CA ASP A 225 4.38 -2.72 13.71
C ASP A 225 3.62 -1.60 12.99
N ASN A 226 3.25 -0.56 13.74
CA ASN A 226 2.57 0.60 13.18
C ASN A 226 2.95 1.89 13.91
N ALA A 227 2.89 3.01 13.20
CA ALA A 227 3.34 4.31 13.68
C ALA A 227 2.51 4.84 14.87
N GLU A 228 1.21 4.53 14.95
CA GLU A 228 0.36 5.02 16.05
C GLU A 228 0.73 4.34 17.38
N SER A 229 0.95 3.02 17.39
CA SER A 229 1.43 2.28 18.56
C SER A 229 2.85 2.71 18.96
N TYR A 230 3.70 2.99 17.96
CA TYR A 230 5.07 3.46 18.17
C TYR A 230 5.11 4.77 18.93
N ILE A 231 4.29 5.73 18.48
CA ILE A 231 4.15 7.04 19.14
C ILE A 231 3.52 6.89 20.53
N ALA A 232 2.47 6.07 20.65
CA ALA A 232 1.80 5.88 21.94
C ALA A 232 2.74 5.27 22.99
N ALA A 233 3.56 4.28 22.62
CA ALA A 233 4.56 3.69 23.51
C ALA A 233 5.63 4.73 23.94
N CYS A 234 6.10 5.56 23.00
CA CYS A 234 7.02 6.65 23.31
C CYS A 234 6.40 7.66 24.29
N GLN A 235 5.15 8.08 24.04
CA GLN A 235 4.44 9.02 24.92
C GLN A 235 4.17 8.43 26.32
N ALA A 236 3.94 7.13 26.40
CA ALA A 236 3.78 6.43 27.66
C ALA A 236 5.11 6.27 28.45
N GLY A 237 6.25 6.67 27.87
CA GLY A 237 7.55 6.60 28.53
C GLY A 237 8.22 5.23 28.46
N VAL A 238 7.83 4.36 27.53
CA VAL A 238 8.46 3.04 27.35
C VAL A 238 9.91 3.18 26.87
N GLY A 239 10.18 4.11 25.95
CA GLY A 239 11.52 4.33 25.41
C GLY A 239 11.56 5.41 24.33
N PRO A 240 12.77 5.79 23.89
CA PRO A 240 12.95 6.67 22.74
C PRO A 240 12.54 5.97 21.43
N VAL A 241 12.23 6.77 20.44
CA VAL A 241 11.84 6.34 19.10
C VAL A 241 12.59 7.12 18.02
N SER A 242 12.88 6.45 16.87
CA SER A 242 13.33 7.08 15.65
C SER A 242 12.12 7.12 14.69
N TYR A 243 11.55 8.29 14.49
CA TYR A 243 10.20 8.41 13.93
C TYR A 243 10.12 9.47 12.82
N THR A 244 9.36 9.18 11.77
CA THR A 244 9.05 10.14 10.72
C THR A 244 7.94 11.11 11.18
N HIS A 245 8.31 12.38 11.39
CA HIS A 245 7.39 13.41 11.89
C HIS A 245 6.57 14.03 10.77
N LEU A 246 5.26 13.80 10.80
CA LEU A 246 4.28 14.43 9.92
C LEU A 246 3.80 15.73 10.57
N THR A 247 4.50 16.84 10.29
CA THR A 247 3.94 18.17 10.48
C THR A 247 3.33 18.64 9.17
N LEU A 248 2.06 19.03 9.20
CA LEU A 248 1.54 19.89 8.15
C LEU A 248 2.33 21.20 8.23
N PRO A 249 2.82 21.75 7.08
CA PRO A 249 3.37 23.09 7.10
C PRO A 249 2.30 24.03 7.65
N THR A 250 2.48 24.51 8.86
CA THR A 250 1.71 25.63 9.36
C THR A 250 2.01 26.80 8.45
N LYS A 251 1.04 27.17 7.61
CA LYS A 251 1.09 28.48 6.95
C LYS A 251 1.22 29.51 8.06
N ARG A 252 2.40 30.11 8.16
CA ARG A 252 2.54 31.42 8.80
C ARG A 252 1.95 32.49 7.90
#